data_cc5e038329d9fbb9149c29c362f25d8c
#
_entry.id   cc5e038329d9fbb9149c29c362f25d8c
#
_cell.length_a   1.000
_cell.length_b   1.000
_cell.length_c   1.000
_cell.angle_alpha   90.00
_cell.angle_beta   90.00
_cell.angle_gamma   90.00
#
_symmetry.space_group_name_H-M   'P 1'
#
loop_
_entity.id
_entity.type
_entity.pdbx_description
1 polymer ?
#
loop_
_entity_poly.entity_id
_entity_poly.type
_entity_poly.pdbx_seq_one_letter_code
_entity_poly.pdbx_strand_id
1 'polypeptide(L)'
;NYLIEDHSDDSRVGIYYYEYGSYPRKPRVVYDRKHSSINNIEISDVPQTLFYNTRLFHTSGITLGLGGKAQDFAIHCIKEFKKQGTLISFDVNYRANLWTGEEARKCIETILPYVDIFFCSEDTARLTFGKTGTINEIQKSFCEEYPISVVASTERTVITPKKHNFTSIIYSAKNDTYYRENPYNNIDVVD
;
A
#
# COMPACT_ATOMS: atom_id res chain seq x y z
N ASN A 1 -14.50 -8.84 -14.20
CA ASN A 1 -13.04 -8.86 -14.35
C ASN A 1 -12.67 -8.09 -15.60
N TYR A 2 -11.70 -7.20 -15.46
CA TYR A 2 -11.15 -6.40 -16.54
C TYR A 2 -9.70 -6.78 -16.74
N LEU A 3 -9.30 -7.08 -17.98
CA LEU A 3 -7.92 -7.39 -18.35
C LEU A 3 -7.41 -6.28 -19.25
N ILE A 4 -6.23 -5.75 -18.91
CA ILE A 4 -5.48 -4.80 -19.73
C ILE A 4 -4.29 -5.55 -20.30
N GLU A 5 -4.15 -5.55 -21.61
CA GLU A 5 -3.06 -6.22 -22.31
C GLU A 5 -2.11 -5.18 -22.89
N ASP A 6 -0.80 -5.34 -22.67
CA ASP A 6 0.24 -4.55 -23.29
C ASP A 6 0.75 -5.29 -24.53
N HIS A 7 0.57 -4.69 -25.68
CA HIS A 7 0.98 -5.22 -26.99
C HIS A 7 2.21 -4.54 -27.55
N SER A 8 2.95 -3.78 -26.72
CA SER A 8 4.21 -3.18 -27.17
C SER A 8 5.29 -4.25 -27.41
N ASP A 9 6.19 -4.01 -28.37
CA ASP A 9 7.28 -4.94 -28.71
C ASP A 9 8.23 -5.20 -27.54
N ASP A 10 8.32 -4.26 -26.59
CA ASP A 10 9.14 -4.34 -25.38
C ASP A 10 8.38 -4.87 -24.16
N SER A 11 7.18 -5.40 -24.35
CA SER A 11 6.35 -5.93 -23.29
C SER A 11 7.00 -7.12 -22.59
N ARG A 12 7.07 -7.07 -21.27
CA ARG A 12 7.52 -8.19 -20.45
C ARG A 12 6.82 -8.22 -19.09
N VAL A 13 6.73 -9.39 -18.51
CA VAL A 13 6.29 -9.58 -17.14
C VAL A 13 7.41 -9.18 -16.18
N GLY A 14 7.07 -8.49 -15.09
CA GLY A 14 8.00 -8.29 -13.97
C GLY A 14 8.27 -9.62 -13.27
N ILE A 15 9.53 -9.84 -12.89
CA ILE A 15 9.96 -11.08 -12.23
C ILE A 15 10.54 -10.74 -10.86
N TYR A 16 10.41 -11.64 -9.90
CA TYR A 16 11.15 -11.57 -8.67
C TYR A 16 11.80 -12.92 -8.35
N TYR A 17 12.93 -12.87 -7.65
CA TYR A 17 13.66 -14.04 -7.17
C TYR A 17 13.60 -14.02 -5.65
N TYR A 18 13.08 -15.09 -5.04
CA TYR A 18 13.01 -15.26 -3.61
C TYR A 18 14.08 -16.25 -3.13
N GLU A 19 14.92 -15.79 -2.22
CA GLU A 19 15.95 -16.56 -1.55
C GLU A 19 15.48 -16.91 -0.14
N TYR A 20 15.25 -18.18 0.12
CA TYR A 20 14.81 -18.64 1.44
C TYR A 20 15.85 -18.32 2.53
N GLY A 21 15.35 -17.80 3.64
CA GLY A 21 16.16 -17.56 4.83
C GLY A 21 16.44 -18.88 5.58
N SER A 22 17.64 -18.97 6.16
CA SER A 22 18.00 -20.00 7.14
C SER A 22 18.86 -19.33 8.20
N TYR A 23 18.53 -19.58 9.50
CA TYR A 23 19.29 -18.96 10.58
C TYR A 23 20.79 -19.13 10.39
N PRO A 24 21.61 -18.07 10.54
CA PRO A 24 21.25 -16.68 10.88
C PRO A 24 20.88 -15.78 9.67
N ARG A 25 20.92 -16.33 8.44
CA ARG A 25 20.68 -15.56 7.21
C ARG A 25 19.19 -15.29 7.02
N LYS A 26 18.86 -14.00 6.84
CA LYS A 26 17.47 -13.55 6.53
C LYS A 26 17.09 -13.90 5.10
N PRO A 27 15.80 -14.10 4.80
CA PRO A 27 15.32 -14.22 3.43
C PRO A 27 15.61 -12.94 2.64
N ARG A 28 15.76 -13.08 1.32
CA ARG A 28 16.02 -11.97 0.42
C ARG A 28 15.14 -12.08 -0.81
N VAL A 29 14.59 -10.93 -1.23
CA VAL A 29 13.84 -10.81 -2.49
C VAL A 29 14.60 -9.87 -3.41
N VAL A 30 14.84 -10.31 -4.64
CA VAL A 30 15.40 -9.49 -5.71
C VAL A 30 14.30 -9.26 -6.76
N TYR A 31 13.95 -8.01 -7.00
CA TYR A 31 12.90 -7.65 -7.96
C TYR A 31 13.53 -7.18 -9.27
N ASP A 32 13.06 -7.73 -10.37
CA ASP A 32 13.29 -7.26 -11.74
C ASP A 32 11.98 -6.72 -12.32
N ARG A 33 11.70 -5.44 -12.04
CA ARG A 33 10.46 -4.73 -12.43
C ARG A 33 10.69 -3.70 -13.52
N LYS A 34 11.93 -3.33 -13.78
CA LYS A 34 12.27 -2.29 -14.76
C LYS A 34 11.80 -2.72 -16.14
N HIS A 35 11.17 -1.82 -16.87
CA HIS A 35 10.61 -2.08 -18.20
C HIS A 35 9.58 -3.23 -18.25
N SER A 36 8.89 -3.53 -17.16
CA SER A 36 7.74 -4.44 -17.21
C SER A 36 6.51 -3.70 -17.72
N SER A 37 5.57 -4.45 -18.29
CA SER A 37 4.35 -3.93 -18.96
C SER A 37 3.54 -2.96 -18.13
N ILE A 38 3.50 -3.13 -16.81
CA ILE A 38 2.81 -2.20 -15.91
C ILE A 38 3.32 -0.75 -16.03
N ASN A 39 4.58 -0.56 -16.44
CA ASN A 39 5.14 0.79 -16.60
C ASN A 39 4.65 1.49 -17.88
N ASN A 40 3.98 0.78 -18.78
CA ASN A 40 3.41 1.31 -20.02
C ASN A 40 1.93 1.68 -19.89
N ILE A 41 1.29 1.35 -18.77
CA ILE A 41 -0.14 1.59 -18.55
C ILE A 41 -0.51 3.06 -18.78
N GLU A 42 -1.62 3.29 -19.48
CA GLU A 42 -2.17 4.60 -19.77
C GLU A 42 -3.62 4.73 -19.29
N ILE A 43 -4.07 5.96 -19.11
CA ILE A 43 -5.44 6.27 -18.70
C ILE A 43 -6.46 5.76 -19.72
N SER A 44 -6.09 5.76 -20.99
CA SER A 44 -6.90 5.26 -22.11
C SER A 44 -7.16 3.75 -22.07
N ASP A 45 -6.34 2.99 -21.35
CA ASP A 45 -6.48 1.54 -21.25
C ASP A 45 -7.67 1.11 -20.38
N VAL A 46 -8.24 2.06 -19.63
CA VAL A 46 -9.38 1.80 -18.75
C VAL A 46 -10.65 2.46 -19.30
N PRO A 47 -11.73 1.68 -19.53
CA PRO A 47 -12.97 2.27 -20.00
C PRO A 47 -13.61 3.16 -18.94
N GLN A 48 -14.15 4.29 -19.36
CA GLN A 48 -14.83 5.26 -18.48
C GLN A 48 -15.95 4.63 -17.64
N THR A 49 -16.62 3.60 -18.17
CA THR A 49 -17.70 2.89 -17.47
C THR A 49 -17.25 2.21 -16.19
N LEU A 50 -15.95 1.90 -16.04
CA LEU A 50 -15.41 1.31 -14.81
C LEU A 50 -15.55 2.25 -13.62
N PHE A 51 -15.36 3.56 -13.84
CA PHE A 51 -15.43 4.55 -12.77
C PHE A 51 -16.83 4.71 -12.16
N TYR A 52 -17.91 4.46 -12.94
CA TYR A 52 -19.29 4.65 -12.49
C TYR A 52 -19.87 3.46 -11.72
N ASN A 53 -19.29 2.26 -11.85
CA ASN A 53 -19.85 1.03 -11.30
C ASN A 53 -18.97 0.39 -10.22
N THR A 54 -18.06 1.14 -9.63
CA THR A 54 -17.10 0.64 -8.63
C THR A 54 -17.48 1.15 -7.24
N ARG A 55 -17.61 0.24 -6.29
CA ARG A 55 -17.91 0.59 -4.89
C ARG A 55 -16.66 0.88 -4.07
N LEU A 56 -15.56 0.22 -4.39
CA LEU A 56 -14.27 0.39 -3.72
C LEU A 56 -13.15 0.22 -4.74
N PHE A 57 -12.22 1.16 -4.73
CA PHE A 57 -10.96 1.09 -5.47
C PHE A 57 -9.81 0.95 -4.48
N HIS A 58 -8.97 -0.08 -4.67
CA HIS A 58 -7.78 -0.31 -3.86
C HIS A 58 -6.53 -0.19 -4.69
N THR A 59 -5.52 0.52 -4.16
CA THR A 59 -4.17 0.58 -4.73
C THR A 59 -3.13 0.74 -3.62
N SER A 60 -1.86 0.76 -3.98
CA SER A 60 -0.79 0.81 -2.99
C SER A 60 0.38 1.70 -3.41
N GLY A 61 1.22 2.03 -2.43
CA GLY A 61 2.46 2.77 -2.63
C GLY A 61 3.46 2.07 -3.55
N ILE A 62 3.33 0.76 -3.79
CA ILE A 62 4.15 0.08 -4.81
C ILE A 62 3.85 0.64 -6.19
N THR A 63 2.58 0.79 -6.56
CA THR A 63 2.19 1.35 -7.86
C THR A 63 2.67 2.79 -8.02
N LEU A 64 2.51 3.60 -6.97
CA LEU A 64 3.01 4.98 -6.96
C LEU A 64 4.55 5.03 -7.06
N GLY A 65 5.24 4.14 -6.35
CA GLY A 65 6.70 4.07 -6.32
C GLY A 65 7.35 3.55 -7.62
N LEU A 66 6.58 2.99 -8.56
CA LEU A 66 7.07 2.69 -9.91
C LEU A 66 7.40 3.96 -10.68
N GLY A 67 6.78 5.09 -10.35
CA GLY A 67 6.97 6.36 -11.02
C GLY A 67 6.35 6.42 -12.42
N GLY A 68 6.62 7.51 -13.14
CA GLY A 68 6.20 7.70 -14.54
C GLY A 68 4.71 7.41 -14.78
N LYS A 69 4.39 6.75 -15.90
CA LYS A 69 3.01 6.47 -16.32
C LYS A 69 2.21 5.70 -15.27
N ALA A 70 2.82 4.73 -14.59
CA ALA A 70 2.13 3.92 -13.57
C ALA A 70 1.71 4.78 -12.36
N GLN A 71 2.55 5.72 -11.93
CA GLN A 71 2.21 6.67 -10.86
C GLN A 71 1.09 7.61 -11.29
N ASP A 72 1.22 8.22 -12.49
CA ASP A 72 0.22 9.16 -13.02
C ASP A 72 -1.14 8.47 -13.20
N PHE A 73 -1.13 7.24 -13.71
CA PHE A 73 -2.32 6.40 -13.84
C PHE A 73 -3.00 6.15 -12.50
N ALA A 74 -2.24 5.73 -11.48
CA ALA A 74 -2.79 5.44 -10.16
C ALA A 74 -3.40 6.69 -9.50
N ILE A 75 -2.70 7.83 -9.58
CA ILE A 75 -3.20 9.11 -9.05
C ILE A 75 -4.47 9.55 -9.79
N HIS A 76 -4.50 9.41 -11.12
CA HIS A 76 -5.69 9.69 -11.91
C HIS A 76 -6.87 8.81 -11.48
N CYS A 77 -6.68 7.50 -11.38
CA CYS A 77 -7.72 6.57 -10.95
C CYS A 77 -8.26 6.91 -9.56
N ILE A 78 -7.40 7.19 -8.57
CA ILE A 78 -7.81 7.61 -7.24
C ILE A 78 -8.78 8.81 -7.32
N LYS A 79 -8.41 9.84 -8.08
CA LYS A 79 -9.21 11.07 -8.22
C LYS A 79 -10.52 10.84 -8.95
N GLU A 80 -10.50 10.09 -10.06
CA GLU A 80 -11.72 9.85 -10.86
C GLU A 80 -12.70 8.93 -10.11
N PHE A 81 -12.24 7.85 -9.47
CA PHE A 81 -13.08 7.03 -8.63
C PHE A 81 -13.69 7.83 -7.48
N LYS A 82 -12.90 8.67 -6.81
CA LYS A 82 -13.40 9.52 -5.72
C LYS A 82 -14.48 10.49 -6.17
N LYS A 83 -14.36 11.10 -7.35
CA LYS A 83 -15.40 11.97 -7.94
C LYS A 83 -16.73 11.25 -8.13
N GLN A 84 -16.72 9.95 -8.38
CA GLN A 84 -17.92 9.13 -8.54
C GLN A 84 -18.46 8.56 -7.21
N GLY A 85 -17.88 8.96 -6.07
CA GLY A 85 -18.31 8.50 -4.75
C GLY A 85 -17.80 7.10 -4.37
N THR A 86 -16.87 6.55 -5.14
CA THR A 86 -16.20 5.29 -4.81
C THR A 86 -15.33 5.45 -3.57
N LEU A 87 -15.37 4.47 -2.66
CA LEU A 87 -14.47 4.41 -1.52
C LEU A 87 -13.03 4.12 -2.01
N ILE A 88 -12.08 4.92 -1.53
CA ILE A 88 -10.67 4.75 -1.86
C ILE A 88 -9.95 4.07 -0.71
N SER A 89 -9.35 2.92 -0.99
CA SER A 89 -8.51 2.16 -0.07
C SER A 89 -7.06 2.21 -0.54
N PHE A 90 -6.16 2.60 0.35
CA PHE A 90 -4.75 2.76 0.01
C PHE A 90 -3.84 2.12 1.06
N ASP A 91 -2.90 1.28 0.60
CA ASP A 91 -1.83 0.73 1.43
C ASP A 91 -0.49 1.40 1.10
N VAL A 92 0.12 2.03 2.10
CA VAL A 92 1.45 2.68 1.92
C VAL A 92 2.47 1.68 1.37
N ASN A 93 2.48 0.47 1.87
CA ASN A 93 3.29 -0.65 1.40
C ASN A 93 4.71 -0.22 0.95
N TYR A 94 5.38 0.53 1.82
CA TYR A 94 6.66 1.18 1.53
C TYR A 94 7.73 0.18 1.08
N ARG A 95 8.44 0.54 0.04
CA ARG A 95 9.56 -0.24 -0.51
C ARG A 95 10.76 0.65 -0.77
N ALA A 96 11.78 0.57 0.08
CA ALA A 96 13.00 1.38 -0.02
C ALA A 96 13.79 1.20 -1.33
N ASN A 97 13.52 0.13 -2.09
CA ASN A 97 14.13 -0.09 -3.40
C ASN A 97 13.41 0.61 -4.56
N LEU A 98 12.26 1.24 -4.31
CA LEU A 98 11.52 2.03 -5.31
C LEU A 98 11.77 3.53 -5.14
N TRP A 99 11.76 4.01 -3.91
CA TRP A 99 11.87 5.43 -3.56
C TRP A 99 12.35 5.65 -2.13
N THR A 100 12.80 6.85 -1.84
CA THR A 100 13.14 7.27 -0.47
C THR A 100 11.87 7.55 0.35
N GLY A 101 12.00 7.58 1.68
CA GLY A 101 10.88 7.97 2.56
C GLY A 101 10.34 9.36 2.26
N GLU A 102 11.20 10.32 1.88
CA GLU A 102 10.80 11.68 1.53
C GLU A 102 10.03 11.73 0.20
N GLU A 103 10.49 11.00 -0.83
CA GLU A 103 9.78 10.89 -2.11
C GLU A 103 8.42 10.23 -1.92
N ALA A 104 8.37 9.14 -1.14
CA ALA A 104 7.14 8.46 -0.79
C ALA A 104 6.15 9.40 -0.09
N ARG A 105 6.62 10.13 0.93
CA ARG A 105 5.82 11.12 1.65
C ARG A 105 5.23 12.15 0.70
N LYS A 106 6.07 12.84 -0.07
CA LYS A 106 5.63 13.90 -1.01
C LYS A 106 4.56 13.41 -1.97
N CYS A 107 4.73 12.21 -2.53
CA CYS A 107 3.75 11.64 -3.46
C CYS A 107 2.46 11.24 -2.73
N ILE A 108 2.55 10.49 -1.63
CA ILE A 108 1.39 9.96 -0.91
C ILE A 108 0.56 11.09 -0.30
N GLU A 109 1.15 12.12 0.26
CA GLU A 109 0.42 13.29 0.79
C GLU A 109 -0.48 13.95 -0.27
N THR A 110 -0.14 13.85 -1.57
CA THR A 110 -1.01 14.39 -2.63
C THR A 110 -2.32 13.62 -2.82
N ILE A 111 -2.36 12.36 -2.39
CA ILE A 111 -3.54 11.49 -2.56
C ILE A 111 -4.31 11.26 -1.25
N LEU A 112 -3.72 11.51 -0.08
CA LEU A 112 -4.38 11.31 1.21
C LEU A 112 -5.72 12.08 1.35
N PRO A 113 -5.92 13.28 0.76
CA PRO A 113 -7.22 13.95 0.76
C PRO A 113 -8.37 13.17 0.08
N TYR A 114 -8.04 12.12 -0.69
CA TYR A 114 -9.01 11.30 -1.40
C TYR A 114 -9.23 9.93 -0.76
N VAL A 115 -8.39 9.55 0.23
CA VAL A 115 -8.38 8.20 0.82
C VAL A 115 -9.41 8.09 1.93
N ASP A 116 -10.18 7.00 1.94
CA ASP A 116 -11.16 6.68 2.97
C ASP A 116 -10.64 5.60 3.94
N ILE A 117 -9.91 4.61 3.42
CA ILE A 117 -9.34 3.50 4.18
C ILE A 117 -7.84 3.48 3.95
N PHE A 118 -7.08 3.62 5.01
CA PHE A 118 -5.62 3.77 4.95
C PHE A 118 -4.91 2.66 5.71
N PHE A 119 -4.03 1.95 5.02
CA PHE A 119 -3.17 0.93 5.61
C PHE A 119 -1.76 1.46 5.76
N CYS A 120 -1.26 1.51 7.00
CA CYS A 120 0.09 1.97 7.30
C CYS A 120 0.61 1.29 8.55
N SER A 121 1.77 0.63 8.48
CA SER A 121 2.44 0.09 9.65
C SER A 121 3.02 1.21 10.51
N GLU A 122 3.23 0.96 11.80
CA GLU A 122 3.86 1.91 12.72
C GLU A 122 5.23 2.37 12.22
N ASP A 123 6.08 1.42 11.83
CA ASP A 123 7.41 1.71 11.31
C ASP A 123 7.37 2.61 10.07
N THR A 124 6.44 2.33 9.15
CA THR A 124 6.25 3.15 7.94
C THR A 124 5.74 4.55 8.28
N ALA A 125 4.81 4.66 9.22
CA ALA A 125 4.28 5.96 9.66
C ALA A 125 5.39 6.84 10.26
N ARG A 126 6.27 6.25 11.06
CA ARG A 126 7.44 6.95 11.64
C ARG A 126 8.45 7.33 10.58
N LEU A 127 8.85 6.36 9.74
CA LEU A 127 9.90 6.54 8.73
C LEU A 127 9.49 7.53 7.63
N THR A 128 8.26 7.38 7.12
CA THR A 128 7.79 8.12 5.93
C THR A 128 7.13 9.44 6.31
N PHE A 129 6.29 9.43 7.35
CA PHE A 129 5.48 10.62 7.71
C PHE A 129 5.98 11.34 8.97
N GLY A 130 7.06 10.85 9.61
CA GLY A 130 7.61 11.47 10.81
C GLY A 130 6.68 11.38 12.02
N LYS A 131 5.73 10.46 12.03
CA LYS A 131 4.77 10.30 13.13
C LYS A 131 5.46 9.83 14.40
N THR A 132 4.96 10.29 15.54
CA THR A 132 5.45 9.96 16.89
C THR A 132 4.30 9.52 17.79
N GLY A 133 4.61 8.97 18.97
CA GLY A 133 3.60 8.49 19.89
C GLY A 133 3.32 6.98 19.75
N THR A 134 2.27 6.48 20.37
CA THR A 134 1.79 5.10 20.28
C THR A 134 1.12 4.84 18.93
N ILE A 135 0.95 3.57 18.56
CA ILE A 135 0.24 3.21 17.31
C ILE A 135 -1.19 3.77 17.29
N ASN A 136 -1.86 3.83 18.44
CA ASN A 136 -3.20 4.40 18.55
C ASN A 136 -3.20 5.91 18.23
N GLU A 137 -2.26 6.66 18.80
CA GLU A 137 -2.11 8.09 18.54
C GLU A 137 -1.75 8.34 17.06
N ILE A 138 -0.87 7.53 16.50
CA ILE A 138 -0.51 7.60 15.08
C ILE A 138 -1.72 7.39 14.18
N GLN A 139 -2.52 6.34 14.43
CA GLN A 139 -3.71 6.06 13.62
C GLN A 139 -4.73 7.21 13.71
N LYS A 140 -4.97 7.71 14.91
CA LYS A 140 -5.89 8.84 15.15
C LYS A 140 -5.41 10.10 14.44
N SER A 141 -4.12 10.41 14.50
CA SER A 141 -3.55 11.61 13.85
C SER A 141 -3.74 11.65 12.34
N PHE A 142 -3.75 10.50 11.66
CA PHE A 142 -4.06 10.46 10.22
C PHE A 142 -5.51 10.85 9.93
N CYS A 143 -6.45 10.43 10.78
CA CYS A 143 -7.85 10.81 10.64
C CYS A 143 -8.12 12.28 11.02
N GLU A 144 -7.30 12.86 11.89
CA GLU A 144 -7.39 14.29 12.26
C GLU A 144 -6.81 15.20 11.18
N GLU A 145 -5.79 14.74 10.46
CA GLU A 145 -5.10 15.51 9.41
C GLU A 145 -5.77 15.37 8.02
N TYR A 146 -6.40 14.22 7.76
CA TYR A 146 -6.98 13.88 6.45
C TYR A 146 -8.39 13.31 6.61
N PRO A 147 -9.25 13.34 5.57
CA PRO A 147 -10.62 12.82 5.63
C PRO A 147 -10.69 11.29 5.63
N ILE A 148 -9.73 10.64 6.28
CA ILE A 148 -9.63 9.19 6.40
C ILE A 148 -10.62 8.71 7.47
N SER A 149 -11.47 7.75 7.11
CA SER A 149 -12.47 7.18 8.01
C SER A 149 -11.96 5.98 8.81
N VAL A 150 -10.99 5.25 8.24
CA VAL A 150 -10.43 4.03 8.82
C VAL A 150 -8.93 3.97 8.60
N VAL A 151 -8.17 3.77 9.66
CA VAL A 151 -6.73 3.45 9.58
C VAL A 151 -6.48 2.06 10.11
N ALA A 152 -5.82 1.23 9.33
CA ALA A 152 -5.46 -0.14 9.69
C ALA A 152 -3.94 -0.32 9.73
N SER A 153 -3.47 -1.00 10.76
CA SER A 153 -2.05 -1.31 10.96
C SER A 153 -1.86 -2.76 11.38
N THR A 154 -0.71 -3.30 11.05
CA THR A 154 -0.28 -4.61 11.53
C THR A 154 0.89 -4.45 12.48
N GLU A 155 0.92 -5.26 13.53
CA GLU A 155 2.05 -5.38 14.45
C GLU A 155 2.66 -6.76 14.28
N ARG A 156 3.94 -6.82 14.04
CA ARG A 156 4.68 -8.08 13.86
C ARG A 156 5.93 -8.10 14.73
N THR A 157 6.07 -9.14 15.55
CA THR A 157 7.30 -9.43 16.29
C THR A 157 7.96 -10.66 15.70
N VAL A 158 9.19 -10.51 15.22
CA VAL A 158 10.00 -11.61 14.69
C VAL A 158 10.66 -12.33 15.85
N ILE A 159 10.32 -13.60 16.07
CA ILE A 159 10.94 -14.47 17.07
C ILE A 159 12.13 -15.18 16.46
N THR A 160 11.93 -15.79 15.29
CA THR A 160 12.95 -16.40 14.43
C THR A 160 12.60 -16.08 12.98
N PRO A 161 13.49 -16.34 12.00
CA PRO A 161 13.17 -16.15 10.59
C PRO A 161 11.88 -16.87 10.11
N LYS A 162 11.47 -17.94 10.82
CA LYS A 162 10.30 -18.76 10.50
C LYS A 162 9.19 -18.69 11.54
N LYS A 163 9.35 -17.94 12.63
CA LYS A 163 8.36 -17.82 13.70
C LYS A 163 8.11 -16.37 14.05
N HIS A 164 6.88 -15.93 13.89
CA HIS A 164 6.47 -14.57 14.21
C HIS A 164 5.24 -14.55 15.13
N ASN A 165 5.11 -13.47 15.89
CA ASN A 165 3.83 -13.04 16.44
C ASN A 165 3.22 -12.00 15.53
N PHE A 166 1.91 -12.02 15.39
CA PHE A 166 1.21 -11.12 14.48
C PHE A 166 -0.14 -10.71 15.07
N THR A 167 -0.48 -9.44 14.95
CA THR A 167 -1.81 -8.91 15.24
C THR A 167 -2.12 -7.73 14.33
N SER A 168 -3.38 -7.32 14.31
CA SER A 168 -3.83 -6.13 13.61
C SER A 168 -4.60 -5.20 14.54
N ILE A 169 -4.55 -3.92 14.25
CA ILE A 169 -5.30 -2.88 14.94
C ILE A 169 -5.92 -1.95 13.90
N ILE A 170 -7.18 -1.62 14.10
CA ILE A 170 -7.94 -0.72 13.23
C ILE A 170 -8.51 0.41 14.09
N TYR A 171 -8.33 1.65 13.66
CA TYR A 171 -9.03 2.80 14.20
C TYR A 171 -10.15 3.22 13.26
N SER A 172 -11.34 3.44 13.81
CA SER A 172 -12.49 4.00 13.11
C SER A 172 -12.78 5.39 13.63
N ALA A 173 -12.59 6.40 12.78
CA ALA A 173 -12.88 7.79 13.13
C ALA A 173 -14.38 8.02 13.38
N LYS A 174 -15.26 7.31 12.67
CA LYS A 174 -16.72 7.43 12.84
C LYS A 174 -17.17 7.13 14.26
N ASN A 175 -16.54 6.15 14.91
CA ASN A 175 -16.94 5.67 16.23
C ASN A 175 -15.94 6.10 17.32
N ASP A 176 -14.83 6.75 16.97
CA ASP A 176 -13.67 7.03 17.83
C ASP A 176 -13.24 5.77 18.61
N THR A 177 -13.13 4.63 17.91
CA THR A 177 -12.94 3.32 18.52
C THR A 177 -11.81 2.55 17.85
N TYR A 178 -11.03 1.85 18.67
CA TYR A 178 -9.98 0.92 18.23
C TYR A 178 -10.49 -0.52 18.32
N TYR A 179 -10.26 -1.26 17.25
CA TYR A 179 -10.52 -2.69 17.16
C TYR A 179 -9.18 -3.41 17.03
N ARG A 180 -8.89 -4.31 17.96
CA ARG A 180 -7.64 -5.09 17.95
C ARG A 180 -7.98 -6.57 17.89
N GLU A 181 -7.33 -7.28 16.97
CA GLU A 181 -7.42 -8.74 16.88
C GLU A 181 -6.59 -9.41 18.00
N ASN A 182 -7.01 -10.57 18.44
CA ASN A 182 -6.21 -11.39 19.36
C ASN A 182 -4.89 -11.76 18.70
N PRO A 183 -3.76 -11.66 19.41
CA PRO A 183 -2.46 -11.97 18.81
C PRO A 183 -2.35 -13.44 18.41
N TYR A 184 -1.94 -13.69 17.18
CA TYR A 184 -1.47 -14.99 16.72
C TYR A 184 -0.02 -15.14 17.13
N ASN A 185 0.28 -16.08 18.01
CA ASN A 185 1.62 -16.29 18.55
C ASN A 185 2.31 -17.48 17.89
N ASN A 186 3.62 -17.36 17.66
CA ASN A 186 4.47 -18.43 17.11
C ASN A 186 3.96 -19.00 15.79
N ILE A 187 3.36 -18.16 14.92
CA ILE A 187 2.92 -18.60 13.62
C ILE A 187 4.12 -18.93 12.72
N ASP A 188 3.99 -19.99 11.94
CA ASP A 188 4.96 -20.33 10.91
C ASP A 188 4.84 -19.37 9.75
N VAL A 189 5.96 -18.78 9.35
CA VAL A 189 6.04 -17.93 8.15
C VAL A 189 6.51 -18.80 7.00
N VAL A 190 5.72 -18.84 5.95
CA VAL A 190 5.89 -19.76 4.82
C VAL A 190 6.79 -19.16 3.74
N ASP A 191 6.92 -17.83 3.70
CA ASP A 191 7.66 -17.04 2.71
C ASP A 191 8.30 -15.77 3.31
#